data_adcc7b892633d120ffb6bb033bff5c73
#
_entry.id   adcc7b892633d120ffb6bb033bff5c73
#
_cell.length_a   1.000
_cell.length_b   1.000
_cell.length_c   1.000
_cell.angle_alpha   90.00
_cell.angle_beta   90.00
_cell.angle_gamma   90.00
#
_symmetry.space_group_name_H-M   'P 1'
#
loop_
_entity.id
_entity.type
_entity.pdbx_description
1 polymer ?
#
loop_
_entity_poly.entity_id
_entity_poly.type
_entity_poly.pdbx_seq_one_letter_code
_entity_poly.pdbx_strand_id
1 'polypeptide(L)'
;MCIRDSYNNYPDELEAALGVVPAIPSIPFYAAMIGGMSWLSILLGVGFMCWFLNTSIIIWMAGVRGLFAMSFDRQLPLGWCKVSKRGVPSTATHLVGIVSLVGCFIGLGDAVGTESAGVMLAVLDYTGMFFIWCVGLAGLFLPFTRPELFEKTTFQTRWFGAPAMSIIGGISMLIGWYMILSVGLELATTYSQLAMGGVITVGLCIVAWMYAKNRREGIDPNQIFAQIPPS
;
A
#
# COMPACT_ATOMS: atom_id res chain seq x y z
N MET A 1 -12.00 -3.50 26.50
CA MET A 1 -12.43 -4.72 25.80
C MET A 1 -12.77 -4.32 24.37
N CYS A 2 -12.02 -4.82 23.41
CA CYS A 2 -12.18 -4.39 22.02
C CYS A 2 -13.40 -5.11 21.42
N ILE A 3 -14.23 -4.43 20.66
CA ILE A 3 -15.42 -5.01 19.97
C ILE A 3 -15.00 -6.24 19.13
N ARG A 4 -13.79 -6.20 18.55
CA ARG A 4 -13.16 -7.31 17.82
C ARG A 4 -12.96 -8.55 18.68
N ASP A 5 -12.54 -8.38 19.95
CA ASP A 5 -12.32 -9.51 20.86
C ASP A 5 -13.64 -10.20 21.22
N SER A 6 -14.71 -9.41 21.38
CA SER A 6 -16.04 -9.96 21.63
C SER A 6 -16.57 -10.75 20.44
N TYR A 7 -16.33 -10.27 19.21
CA TYR A 7 -16.72 -10.99 17.99
C TYR A 7 -15.97 -12.31 17.83
N ASN A 8 -14.66 -12.32 18.08
CA ASN A 8 -13.82 -13.52 17.94
C ASN A 8 -14.09 -14.56 19.04
N ASN A 9 -14.51 -14.11 20.24
CA ASN A 9 -14.75 -15.00 21.36
C ASN A 9 -16.20 -15.50 21.47
N TYR A 10 -17.15 -14.78 20.86
CA TYR A 10 -18.60 -15.08 20.95
C TYR A 10 -19.31 -14.97 19.58
N PRO A 11 -18.80 -15.63 18.52
CA PRO A 11 -19.39 -15.51 17.19
C PRO A 11 -20.82 -16.04 17.14
N ASP A 12 -21.10 -17.17 17.79
CA ASP A 12 -22.40 -17.84 17.77
C ASP A 12 -23.48 -17.05 18.53
N GLU A 13 -23.12 -16.42 19.65
CA GLU A 13 -24.03 -15.57 20.42
C GLU A 13 -24.38 -14.28 19.68
N LEU A 14 -23.40 -13.73 18.94
CA LEU A 14 -23.59 -12.53 18.12
C LEU A 14 -24.46 -12.84 16.91
N GLU A 15 -24.26 -13.98 16.25
CA GLU A 15 -25.10 -14.46 15.15
C GLU A 15 -26.55 -14.67 15.58
N ALA A 16 -26.75 -15.31 16.74
CA ALA A 16 -28.07 -15.52 17.30
C ALA A 16 -28.80 -14.21 17.67
N ALA A 17 -28.06 -13.21 18.15
CA ALA A 17 -28.60 -11.90 18.50
C ALA A 17 -28.93 -11.02 17.29
N LEU A 18 -28.20 -11.16 16.18
CA LEU A 18 -28.26 -10.29 15.02
C LEU A 18 -29.00 -10.89 13.82
N GLY A 19 -29.15 -12.20 13.77
CA GLY A 19 -29.70 -12.93 12.63
C GLY A 19 -28.86 -12.87 11.38
N VAL A 20 -27.69 -12.23 11.42
CA VAL A 20 -26.73 -12.09 10.30
C VAL A 20 -25.32 -12.10 10.86
N VAL A 21 -24.44 -12.94 10.32
CA VAL A 21 -23.01 -12.89 10.61
C VAL A 21 -22.41 -11.74 9.80
N PRO A 22 -21.91 -10.67 10.45
CA PRO A 22 -21.19 -9.64 9.70
C PRO A 22 -19.87 -10.21 9.23
N ALA A 23 -19.66 -10.25 7.93
CA ALA A 23 -18.43 -10.76 7.31
C ALA A 23 -17.17 -10.02 7.80
N ILE A 24 -17.31 -8.74 8.19
CA ILE A 24 -16.23 -7.92 8.77
C ILE A 24 -16.83 -7.00 9.83
N PRO A 25 -16.40 -7.06 11.10
CA PRO A 25 -16.84 -6.14 12.14
C PRO A 25 -16.30 -4.72 11.84
N SER A 26 -17.14 -3.85 11.32
CA SER A 26 -16.78 -2.46 11.01
C SER A 26 -17.44 -1.49 12.01
N ILE A 27 -16.73 -0.38 12.31
CA ILE A 27 -17.26 0.67 13.20
C ILE A 27 -18.63 1.19 12.72
N PRO A 28 -18.87 1.46 11.42
CA PRO A 28 -20.17 1.86 10.92
C PRO A 28 -21.28 0.84 11.18
N PHE A 29 -20.97 -0.46 11.06
CA PHE A 29 -21.91 -1.52 11.33
C PHE A 29 -22.36 -1.54 12.80
N TYR A 30 -21.43 -1.44 13.74
CA TYR A 30 -21.75 -1.38 15.17
C TYR A 30 -22.49 -0.11 15.56
N ALA A 31 -22.11 1.04 14.98
CA ALA A 31 -22.82 2.30 15.20
C ALA A 31 -24.28 2.22 14.72
N ALA A 32 -24.52 1.56 13.58
CA ALA A 32 -25.85 1.33 13.05
C ALA A 32 -26.70 0.44 13.96
N MET A 33 -26.09 -0.62 14.53
CA MET A 33 -26.76 -1.52 15.47
C MET A 33 -27.14 -0.85 16.78
N ILE A 34 -26.22 -0.08 17.39
CA ILE A 34 -26.44 0.61 18.65
C ILE A 34 -27.51 1.70 18.48
N GLY A 35 -27.58 2.34 17.32
CA GLY A 35 -28.51 3.42 17.03
C GLY A 35 -29.95 3.00 16.88
N GLY A 36 -30.27 1.73 16.62
CA GLY A 36 -31.63 1.19 16.47
C GLY A 36 -32.49 1.85 15.38
N MET A 37 -31.89 2.74 14.57
CA MET A 37 -32.60 3.55 13.57
C MET A 37 -32.25 3.05 12.16
N SER A 38 -33.16 2.47 11.44
CA SER A 38 -32.95 1.91 10.10
C SER A 38 -32.42 2.94 9.09
N TRP A 39 -32.88 4.20 9.15
CA TRP A 39 -32.39 5.26 8.26
C TRP A 39 -30.93 5.64 8.53
N LEU A 40 -30.48 5.60 9.78
CA LEU A 40 -29.10 5.88 10.16
C LEU A 40 -28.17 4.78 9.62
N SER A 41 -28.60 3.52 9.66
CA SER A 41 -27.86 2.39 9.09
C SER A 41 -27.66 2.56 7.59
N ILE A 42 -28.71 2.98 6.87
CA ILE A 42 -28.64 3.26 5.43
C ILE A 42 -27.67 4.42 5.17
N LEU A 43 -27.77 5.52 5.90
CA LEU A 43 -26.91 6.68 5.74
C LEU A 43 -25.44 6.35 5.98
N LEU A 44 -25.15 5.58 7.05
CA LEU A 44 -23.79 5.14 7.36
C LEU A 44 -23.26 4.18 6.29
N GLY A 45 -24.10 3.27 5.79
CA GLY A 45 -23.74 2.35 4.70
C GLY A 45 -23.38 3.09 3.41
N VAL A 46 -24.20 4.07 3.01
CA VAL A 46 -23.93 4.92 1.84
C VAL A 46 -22.66 5.74 2.05
N GLY A 47 -22.48 6.34 3.21
CA GLY A 47 -21.26 7.09 3.55
C GLY A 47 -20.00 6.23 3.46
N PHE A 48 -20.06 5.01 3.97
CA PHE A 48 -18.98 4.04 3.91
C PHE A 48 -18.66 3.63 2.45
N MET A 49 -19.69 3.37 1.64
CA MET A 49 -19.51 3.09 0.20
C MET A 49 -18.86 4.26 -0.54
N CYS A 50 -19.30 5.49 -0.28
CA CYS A 50 -18.70 6.70 -0.87
C CYS A 50 -17.22 6.86 -0.46
N TRP A 51 -16.91 6.61 0.82
CA TRP A 51 -15.53 6.64 1.32
C TRP A 51 -14.67 5.57 0.63
N PHE A 52 -15.18 4.35 0.48
CA PHE A 52 -14.47 3.26 -0.17
C PHE A 52 -14.18 3.54 -1.65
N LEU A 53 -15.17 4.08 -2.37
CA LEU A 53 -15.01 4.50 -3.77
C LEU A 53 -13.94 5.60 -3.90
N ASN A 54 -13.98 6.61 -3.04
CA ASN A 54 -12.99 7.68 -3.04
C ASN A 54 -11.59 7.15 -2.78
N THR A 55 -11.42 6.28 -1.78
CA THR A 55 -10.13 5.65 -1.45
C THR A 55 -9.61 4.81 -2.61
N SER A 56 -10.47 4.04 -3.27
CA SER A 56 -10.11 3.22 -4.43
C SER A 56 -9.57 4.06 -5.58
N ILE A 57 -10.19 5.21 -5.88
CA ILE A 57 -9.73 6.13 -6.92
C ILE A 57 -8.35 6.71 -6.57
N ILE A 58 -8.12 7.10 -5.30
CA ILE A 58 -6.84 7.64 -4.84
C ILE A 58 -5.73 6.61 -4.97
N ILE A 59 -5.97 5.36 -4.53
CA ILE A 59 -5.00 4.26 -4.63
C ILE A 59 -4.69 3.95 -6.09
N TRP A 60 -5.72 3.91 -6.95
CA TRP A 60 -5.55 3.73 -8.39
C TRP A 60 -4.65 4.81 -9.00
N MET A 61 -4.93 6.07 -8.71
CA MET A 61 -4.12 7.19 -9.22
C MET A 61 -2.67 7.12 -8.70
N ALA A 62 -2.48 6.78 -7.44
CA ALA A 62 -1.14 6.60 -6.85
C ALA A 62 -0.37 5.47 -7.55
N GLY A 63 -1.01 4.33 -7.78
CA GLY A 63 -0.43 3.20 -8.51
C GLY A 63 -0.01 3.56 -9.94
N VAL A 64 -0.88 4.24 -10.68
CA VAL A 64 -0.57 4.69 -12.05
C VAL A 64 0.61 5.66 -12.08
N ARG A 65 0.63 6.65 -11.17
CA ARG A 65 1.72 7.61 -11.07
C ARG A 65 3.03 6.96 -10.64
N GLY A 66 2.98 6.04 -9.67
CA GLY A 66 4.13 5.28 -9.23
C GLY A 66 4.76 4.45 -10.36
N LEU A 67 3.95 3.66 -11.08
CA LEU A 67 4.42 2.89 -12.24
C LEU A 67 5.00 3.78 -13.34
N PHE A 68 4.35 4.91 -13.62
CA PHE A 68 4.83 5.86 -14.60
C PHE A 68 6.19 6.44 -14.20
N ALA A 69 6.34 6.90 -12.96
CA ALA A 69 7.59 7.45 -12.44
C ALA A 69 8.72 6.41 -12.46
N MET A 70 8.47 5.20 -11.95
CA MET A 70 9.46 4.12 -11.97
C MET A 70 9.87 3.71 -13.39
N SER A 71 8.95 3.77 -14.37
CA SER A 71 9.25 3.48 -15.75
C SER A 71 10.03 4.62 -16.42
N PHE A 72 9.73 5.86 -16.07
CA PHE A 72 10.48 7.03 -16.51
C PHE A 72 11.92 7.01 -15.99
N ASP A 73 12.10 6.61 -14.73
CA ASP A 73 13.40 6.41 -14.10
C ASP A 73 14.09 5.10 -14.52
N ARG A 74 13.59 4.42 -15.55
CA ARG A 74 14.14 3.16 -16.07
C ARG A 74 14.28 2.03 -15.04
N GLN A 75 13.55 2.11 -13.92
CA GLN A 75 13.43 1.02 -12.96
C GLN A 75 12.46 -0.07 -13.46
N LEU A 76 11.54 0.33 -14.34
CA LEU A 76 10.60 -0.54 -15.04
C LEU A 76 10.75 -0.36 -16.56
N PRO A 77 10.19 -1.26 -17.38
CA PRO A 77 10.28 -1.15 -18.83
C PRO A 77 9.75 0.18 -19.36
N LEU A 78 10.52 0.87 -20.20
CA LEU A 78 10.16 2.16 -20.81
C LEU A 78 8.82 2.12 -21.58
N GLY A 79 8.38 0.94 -22.03
CA GLY A 79 7.08 0.80 -22.68
C GLY A 79 5.90 1.20 -21.81
N TRP A 80 6.08 1.23 -20.48
CA TRP A 80 5.03 1.55 -19.51
C TRP A 80 4.88 3.05 -19.27
N CYS A 81 5.86 3.88 -19.66
CA CYS A 81 5.73 5.34 -19.56
C CYS A 81 5.11 6.01 -20.79
N LYS A 82 4.50 5.24 -21.71
CA LYS A 82 3.81 5.80 -22.88
C LYS A 82 2.62 6.65 -22.46
N VAL A 83 2.62 7.89 -22.95
CA VAL A 83 1.55 8.86 -22.68
C VAL A 83 0.60 8.92 -23.89
N SER A 84 -0.69 8.94 -23.64
CA SER A 84 -1.72 9.11 -24.67
C SER A 84 -1.75 10.54 -25.20
N LYS A 85 -2.44 10.79 -26.30
CA LYS A 85 -2.66 12.15 -26.87
C LYS A 85 -3.32 13.11 -25.87
N ARG A 86 -3.95 12.60 -24.81
CA ARG A 86 -4.62 13.38 -23.75
C ARG A 86 -3.71 13.64 -22.53
N GLY A 87 -2.42 13.33 -22.60
CA GLY A 87 -1.48 13.51 -21.48
C GLY A 87 -1.58 12.46 -20.37
N VAL A 88 -2.34 11.36 -20.57
CA VAL A 88 -2.53 10.32 -19.57
C VAL A 88 -1.58 9.14 -19.84
N PRO A 89 -0.87 8.59 -18.85
CA PRO A 89 0.00 7.41 -19.00
C PRO A 89 -0.85 6.15 -19.27
N SER A 90 -1.17 5.92 -20.55
CA SER A 90 -2.13 4.90 -20.97
C SER A 90 -1.72 3.48 -20.58
N THR A 91 -0.46 3.11 -20.81
CA THR A 91 0.02 1.76 -20.52
C THR A 91 0.02 1.45 -19.02
N ALA A 92 0.47 2.41 -18.18
CA ALA A 92 0.42 2.27 -16.72
C ALA A 92 -1.03 2.13 -16.22
N THR A 93 -1.95 2.94 -16.78
CA THR A 93 -3.38 2.87 -16.44
C THR A 93 -3.99 1.51 -16.77
N HIS A 94 -3.72 0.96 -17.97
CA HIS A 94 -4.20 -0.37 -18.35
C HIS A 94 -3.60 -1.47 -17.46
N LEU A 95 -2.30 -1.39 -17.13
CA LEU A 95 -1.65 -2.37 -16.27
C LEU A 95 -2.27 -2.38 -14.87
N VAL A 96 -2.43 -1.21 -14.24
CA VAL A 96 -3.11 -1.09 -12.94
C VAL A 96 -4.55 -1.62 -13.05
N GLY A 97 -5.26 -1.33 -14.16
CA GLY A 97 -6.60 -1.84 -14.41
C GLY A 97 -6.67 -3.37 -14.46
N ILE A 98 -5.76 -3.99 -15.18
CA ILE A 98 -5.70 -5.47 -15.27
C ILE A 98 -5.41 -6.07 -13.90
N VAL A 99 -4.42 -5.55 -13.17
CA VAL A 99 -4.08 -6.03 -11.82
C VAL A 99 -5.26 -5.86 -10.87
N SER A 100 -5.96 -4.73 -10.92
CA SER A 100 -7.16 -4.49 -10.11
C SER A 100 -8.29 -5.46 -10.45
N LEU A 101 -8.52 -5.75 -11.74
CA LEU A 101 -9.51 -6.76 -12.16
C LEU A 101 -9.16 -8.15 -11.64
N VAL A 102 -7.91 -8.57 -11.75
CA VAL A 102 -7.44 -9.84 -11.18
C VAL A 102 -7.69 -9.86 -9.67
N GLY A 103 -7.39 -8.76 -8.97
CA GLY A 103 -7.68 -8.63 -7.56
C GLY A 103 -9.17 -8.76 -7.23
N CYS A 104 -10.06 -8.15 -8.03
CA CYS A 104 -11.51 -8.32 -7.88
C CYS A 104 -11.95 -9.77 -8.05
N PHE A 105 -11.42 -10.49 -9.05
CA PHE A 105 -11.73 -11.91 -9.24
C PHE A 105 -11.24 -12.78 -8.09
N ILE A 106 -10.05 -12.50 -7.54
CA ILE A 106 -9.55 -13.20 -6.35
C ILE A 106 -10.46 -12.91 -5.15
N GLY A 107 -10.89 -11.65 -4.96
CA GLY A 107 -11.80 -11.26 -3.88
C GLY A 107 -13.19 -11.91 -4.00
N LEU A 108 -13.68 -12.16 -5.22
CA LEU A 108 -14.92 -12.92 -5.44
C LEU A 108 -14.80 -14.39 -5.01
N GLY A 109 -13.60 -14.94 -4.89
CA GLY A 109 -13.38 -16.28 -4.37
C GLY A 109 -13.92 -16.47 -2.95
N ASP A 110 -13.94 -15.43 -2.12
CA ASP A 110 -14.55 -15.47 -0.77
C ASP A 110 -16.06 -15.74 -0.82
N ALA A 111 -16.75 -15.24 -1.85
CA ALA A 111 -18.16 -15.52 -2.05
C ALA A 111 -18.46 -17.01 -2.33
N VAL A 112 -17.43 -17.80 -2.71
CA VAL A 112 -17.49 -19.24 -2.94
C VAL A 112 -16.82 -20.04 -1.81
N GLY A 113 -16.51 -19.40 -0.67
CA GLY A 113 -15.97 -20.08 0.51
C GLY A 113 -14.46 -20.30 0.53
N THR A 114 -13.70 -19.56 -0.29
CA THR A 114 -12.23 -19.56 -0.21
C THR A 114 -11.76 -18.38 0.64
N GLU A 115 -10.81 -18.57 1.55
CA GLU A 115 -10.24 -17.50 2.39
C GLU A 115 -9.33 -16.51 1.61
N SER A 116 -9.58 -16.35 0.31
CA SER A 116 -8.73 -15.59 -0.60
C SER A 116 -8.72 -14.08 -0.34
N ALA A 117 -9.86 -13.49 0.09
CA ALA A 117 -9.93 -12.08 0.41
C ALA A 117 -9.16 -11.74 1.68
N GLY A 118 -9.18 -12.63 2.69
CA GLY A 118 -8.37 -12.47 3.91
C GLY A 118 -6.88 -12.44 3.62
N VAL A 119 -6.40 -13.36 2.77
CA VAL A 119 -5.00 -13.38 2.31
C VAL A 119 -4.65 -12.13 1.53
N MET A 120 -5.53 -11.66 0.66
CA MET A 120 -5.33 -10.46 -0.15
C MET A 120 -5.27 -9.18 0.71
N LEU A 121 -6.15 -9.04 1.70
CA LEU A 121 -6.11 -7.94 2.66
C LEU A 121 -4.81 -7.96 3.46
N ALA A 122 -4.37 -9.11 3.94
CA ALA A 122 -3.10 -9.25 4.65
C ALA A 122 -1.91 -8.81 3.77
N VAL A 123 -1.88 -9.18 2.49
CA VAL A 123 -0.83 -8.74 1.55
C VAL A 123 -0.85 -7.23 1.34
N LEU A 124 -2.03 -6.62 1.24
CA LEU A 124 -2.17 -5.16 1.10
C LEU A 124 -1.66 -4.42 2.34
N ASP A 125 -2.04 -4.88 3.53
CA ASP A 125 -1.61 -4.28 4.79
C ASP A 125 -0.10 -4.37 4.96
N TYR A 126 0.49 -5.54 4.73
CA TYR A 126 1.94 -5.72 4.77
C TYR A 126 2.67 -4.84 3.76
N THR A 127 2.15 -4.74 2.54
CA THR A 127 2.77 -3.90 1.49
C THR A 127 2.76 -2.44 1.89
N GLY A 128 1.66 -1.95 2.49
CA GLY A 128 1.56 -0.58 3.01
C GLY A 128 2.56 -0.30 4.14
N MET A 129 2.68 -1.22 5.09
CA MET A 129 3.62 -1.10 6.21
C MET A 129 5.08 -1.17 5.74
N PHE A 130 5.38 -2.07 4.81
CA PHE A 130 6.70 -2.17 4.19
C PHE A 130 7.07 -0.88 3.43
N PHE A 131 6.11 -0.26 2.74
CA PHE A 131 6.31 1.02 2.08
C PHE A 131 6.67 2.12 3.10
N ILE A 132 5.94 2.23 4.22
CA ILE A 132 6.25 3.19 5.30
C ILE A 132 7.66 2.97 5.84
N TRP A 133 8.04 1.72 6.05
CA TRP A 133 9.39 1.35 6.50
C TRP A 133 10.46 1.77 5.50
N CYS A 134 10.28 1.49 4.20
CA CYS A 134 11.23 1.87 3.14
C CYS A 134 11.37 3.39 3.00
N VAL A 135 10.25 4.14 3.05
CA VAL A 135 10.26 5.61 3.00
C VAL A 135 10.96 6.19 4.22
N GLY A 136 10.70 5.62 5.41
CA GLY A 136 11.38 5.99 6.64
C GLY A 136 12.89 5.76 6.54
N LEU A 137 13.30 4.61 6.03
CA LEU A 137 14.71 4.27 5.79
C LEU A 137 15.38 5.25 4.82
N ALA A 138 14.71 5.56 3.72
CA ALA A 138 15.20 6.53 2.74
C ALA A 138 15.36 7.92 3.37
N GLY A 139 14.37 8.39 4.15
CA GLY A 139 14.43 9.66 4.86
C GLY A 139 15.55 9.73 5.90
N LEU A 140 15.79 8.61 6.61
CA LEU A 140 16.88 8.52 7.58
C LEU A 140 18.25 8.67 6.92
N PHE A 141 18.49 7.98 5.81
CA PHE A 141 19.82 7.91 5.19
C PHE A 141 20.09 9.00 4.15
N LEU A 142 19.06 9.61 3.55
CA LEU A 142 19.24 10.58 2.45
C LEU A 142 20.22 11.72 2.77
N PRO A 143 20.16 12.40 3.94
CA PRO A 143 21.07 13.49 4.25
C PRO A 143 22.53 13.08 4.34
N PHE A 144 22.81 11.80 4.62
CA PHE A 144 24.17 11.28 4.79
C PHE A 144 24.72 10.65 3.51
N THR A 145 23.85 9.99 2.74
CA THR A 145 24.27 9.27 1.52
C THR A 145 24.28 10.16 0.30
N ARG A 146 23.39 11.15 0.25
CA ARG A 146 23.23 12.10 -0.87
C ARG A 146 23.05 13.53 -0.37
N PRO A 147 24.07 14.14 0.26
CA PRO A 147 23.97 15.49 0.81
C PRO A 147 23.61 16.52 -0.27
N GLU A 148 24.10 16.34 -1.51
CA GLU A 148 23.79 17.21 -2.64
C GLU A 148 22.30 17.27 -3.00
N LEU A 149 21.59 16.15 -2.83
CA LEU A 149 20.14 16.09 -3.03
C LEU A 149 19.40 16.69 -1.83
N PHE A 150 19.90 16.45 -0.63
CA PHE A 150 19.31 17.01 0.59
C PHE A 150 19.38 18.53 0.60
N GLU A 151 20.49 19.14 0.18
CA GLU A 151 20.65 20.59 0.09
C GLU A 151 19.68 21.26 -0.91
N LYS A 152 19.19 20.50 -1.90
CA LYS A 152 18.17 20.98 -2.86
C LYS A 152 16.75 20.83 -2.35
N THR A 153 16.55 20.15 -1.22
CA THR A 153 15.20 19.99 -0.64
C THR A 153 14.76 21.24 0.09
N THR A 154 13.46 21.49 0.14
CA THR A 154 12.88 22.63 0.87
C THR A 154 12.96 22.43 2.39
N PHE A 155 13.16 21.18 2.86
CA PHE A 155 13.14 20.82 4.27
C PHE A 155 14.55 20.59 4.82
N GLN A 156 15.27 21.68 5.07
CA GLN A 156 16.65 21.66 5.60
C GLN A 156 16.74 21.91 7.11
N THR A 157 15.60 21.90 7.80
CA THR A 157 15.53 22.15 9.25
C THR A 157 16.37 21.14 10.02
N ARG A 158 17.08 21.60 11.05
CA ARG A 158 17.85 20.75 11.96
C ARG A 158 17.22 20.77 13.36
N TRP A 159 17.05 19.60 13.93
CA TRP A 159 16.60 19.40 15.30
C TRP A 159 17.72 18.72 16.10
N PHE A 160 18.07 19.30 17.25
CA PHE A 160 19.13 18.75 18.11
C PHE A 160 20.48 18.50 17.37
N GLY A 161 20.79 19.31 16.36
CA GLY A 161 22.02 19.17 15.57
C GLY A 161 21.93 18.17 14.40
N ALA A 162 20.89 17.35 14.33
CA ALA A 162 20.64 16.40 13.24
C ALA A 162 19.61 16.95 12.24
N PRO A 163 19.66 16.54 10.96
CA PRO A 163 18.61 16.87 9.99
C PRO A 163 17.27 16.37 10.47
N ALA A 164 16.24 17.24 10.54
CA ALA A 164 14.90 16.85 10.98
C ALA A 164 14.31 15.73 10.13
N MET A 165 14.66 15.69 8.84
CA MET A 165 14.27 14.61 7.92
C MET A 165 14.77 13.23 8.38
N SER A 166 16.00 13.15 8.91
CA SER A 166 16.56 11.89 9.44
C SER A 166 15.85 11.45 10.71
N ILE A 167 15.50 12.40 11.60
CA ILE A 167 14.76 12.08 12.83
C ILE A 167 13.37 11.54 12.50
N ILE A 168 12.64 12.25 11.64
CA ILE A 168 11.30 11.82 11.18
C ILE A 168 11.39 10.48 10.44
N GLY A 169 12.37 10.33 9.55
CA GLY A 169 12.62 9.09 8.83
C GLY A 169 12.90 7.91 9.77
N GLY A 170 13.73 8.11 10.79
CA GLY A 170 14.02 7.11 11.81
C GLY A 170 12.77 6.70 12.62
N ILE A 171 11.95 7.67 13.03
CA ILE A 171 10.68 7.40 13.73
C ILE A 171 9.73 6.62 12.81
N SER A 172 9.58 7.04 11.55
CA SER A 172 8.72 6.35 10.57
C SER A 172 9.20 4.93 10.30
N MET A 173 10.52 4.72 10.23
CA MET A 173 11.12 3.39 10.07
C MET A 173 10.79 2.49 11.28
N LEU A 174 10.92 3.00 12.51
CA LEU A 174 10.60 2.23 13.72
C LEU A 174 9.12 1.91 13.82
N ILE A 175 8.24 2.86 13.49
CA ILE A 175 6.79 2.63 13.44
C ILE A 175 6.46 1.56 12.39
N GLY A 176 7.00 1.68 11.17
CA GLY A 176 6.79 0.70 10.11
C GLY A 176 7.27 -0.70 10.51
N TRP A 177 8.44 -0.79 11.17
CA TRP A 177 8.96 -2.04 11.69
C TRP A 177 8.06 -2.66 12.77
N TYR A 178 7.61 -1.84 13.73
CA TYR A 178 6.68 -2.28 14.76
C TYR A 178 5.37 -2.80 14.15
N MET A 179 4.81 -2.09 13.17
CA MET A 179 3.58 -2.50 12.49
C MET A 179 3.76 -3.82 11.73
N ILE A 180 4.88 -4.00 11.02
CA ILE A 180 5.21 -5.26 10.32
C ILE A 180 5.28 -6.43 11.31
N LEU A 181 5.90 -6.23 12.46
CA LEU A 181 6.02 -7.28 13.48
C LEU A 181 4.68 -7.59 14.13
N SER A 182 3.91 -6.57 14.53
CA SER A 182 2.63 -6.76 15.23
C SER A 182 1.60 -7.45 14.32
N VAL A 183 1.43 -6.96 13.09
CA VAL A 183 0.52 -7.55 12.11
C VAL A 183 1.03 -8.91 11.64
N GLY A 184 2.34 -9.05 11.48
CA GLY A 184 2.98 -10.32 11.11
C GLY A 184 2.76 -11.43 12.11
N LEU A 185 2.71 -11.11 13.40
CA LEU A 185 2.44 -12.09 14.45
C LEU A 185 0.95 -12.44 14.57
N GLU A 186 0.06 -11.47 14.31
CA GLU A 186 -1.39 -11.66 14.46
C GLU A 186 -2.07 -12.28 13.23
N LEU A 187 -1.64 -11.91 12.02
CA LEU A 187 -2.27 -12.32 10.77
C LEU A 187 -1.49 -13.38 9.99
N ALA A 188 -0.44 -13.94 10.58
CA ALA A 188 0.47 -14.83 9.90
C ALA A 188 -0.10 -16.22 9.64
N THR A 189 -1.04 -16.32 8.71
CA THR A 189 -1.24 -17.59 8.03
C THR A 189 -0.03 -17.86 7.12
N THR A 190 0.40 -19.10 6.99
CA THR A 190 1.52 -19.48 6.11
C THR A 190 1.30 -18.99 4.68
N TYR A 191 0.06 -18.97 4.21
CA TYR A 191 -0.32 -18.50 2.87
C TYR A 191 -0.11 -16.99 2.67
N SER A 192 -0.45 -16.15 3.66
CA SER A 192 -0.24 -14.70 3.56
C SER A 192 1.24 -14.34 3.57
N GLN A 193 2.05 -15.02 4.37
CA GLN A 193 3.50 -14.84 4.38
C GLN A 193 4.15 -15.26 3.06
N LEU A 194 3.74 -16.38 2.48
CA LEU A 194 4.23 -16.85 1.18
C LEU A 194 3.82 -15.88 0.06
N ALA A 195 2.58 -15.40 0.07
CA ALA A 195 2.10 -14.44 -0.93
C ALA A 195 2.88 -13.12 -0.85
N MET A 196 3.09 -12.58 0.35
CA MET A 196 3.90 -11.38 0.55
C MET A 196 5.35 -11.58 0.12
N GLY A 197 5.99 -12.68 0.55
CA GLY A 197 7.35 -13.02 0.12
C GLY A 197 7.44 -13.15 -1.39
N GLY A 198 6.43 -13.71 -2.04
CA GLY A 198 6.30 -13.79 -3.50
C GLY A 198 6.26 -12.42 -4.17
N VAL A 199 5.41 -11.51 -3.69
CA VAL A 199 5.29 -10.15 -4.23
C VAL A 199 6.61 -9.38 -4.12
N ILE A 200 7.25 -9.42 -2.94
CA ILE A 200 8.54 -8.76 -2.72
C ILE A 200 9.62 -9.36 -3.62
N THR A 201 9.69 -10.69 -3.72
CA THR A 201 10.68 -11.38 -4.55
C THR A 201 10.50 -11.03 -6.02
N VAL A 202 9.27 -11.03 -6.54
CA VAL A 202 8.97 -10.62 -7.93
C VAL A 202 9.39 -9.16 -8.16
N GLY A 203 9.07 -8.26 -7.23
CA GLY A 203 9.47 -6.86 -7.31
C GLY A 203 11.00 -6.70 -7.38
N LEU A 204 11.74 -7.37 -6.49
CA LEU A 204 13.20 -7.35 -6.47
C LEU A 204 13.81 -7.96 -7.76
N CYS A 205 13.24 -9.05 -8.27
CA CYS A 205 13.67 -9.64 -9.53
C CYS A 205 13.49 -8.70 -10.72
N ILE A 206 12.36 -7.98 -10.79
CA ILE A 206 12.12 -6.99 -11.85
C ILE A 206 13.16 -5.86 -11.77
N VAL A 207 13.40 -5.31 -10.57
CA VAL A 207 14.38 -4.24 -10.36
C VAL A 207 15.79 -4.71 -10.71
N ALA A 208 16.17 -5.90 -10.24
CA ALA A 208 17.49 -6.48 -10.56
C ALA A 208 17.67 -6.74 -12.06
N TRP A 209 16.63 -7.23 -12.72
CA TRP A 209 16.64 -7.45 -14.16
C TRP A 209 16.79 -6.14 -14.93
N MET A 210 16.04 -5.09 -14.55
CA MET A 210 16.14 -3.77 -15.17
C MET A 210 17.50 -3.12 -14.92
N TYR A 211 18.06 -3.28 -13.71
CA TYR A 211 19.40 -2.80 -13.39
C TYR A 211 20.46 -3.47 -14.29
N ALA A 212 20.41 -4.79 -14.42
CA ALA A 212 21.31 -5.53 -15.30
C ALA A 212 21.15 -5.15 -16.77
N LYS A 213 19.91 -4.92 -17.22
CA LYS A 213 19.61 -4.47 -18.59
C LYS A 213 20.18 -3.07 -18.85
N ASN A 214 19.92 -2.10 -18.00
CA ASN A 214 20.42 -0.73 -18.12
C ASN A 214 21.95 -0.71 -18.18
N ARG A 215 22.62 -1.51 -17.35
CA ARG A 215 24.07 -1.64 -17.36
C ARG A 215 24.61 -2.23 -18.68
N ARG A 216 23.90 -3.19 -19.28
CA ARG A 216 24.26 -3.73 -20.61
C ARG A 216 24.08 -2.70 -21.74
N GLU A 217 23.12 -1.80 -21.60
CA GLU A 217 22.88 -0.70 -22.54
C GLU A 217 23.86 0.49 -22.33
N GLY A 218 24.81 0.38 -21.40
CA GLY A 218 25.80 1.42 -21.11
C GLY A 218 25.25 2.59 -20.29
N ILE A 219 24.08 2.43 -19.69
CA ILE A 219 23.44 3.44 -18.86
C ILE A 219 23.89 3.22 -17.41
N ASP A 220 24.58 4.22 -16.84
CA ASP A 220 24.95 4.16 -15.41
C ASP A 220 23.72 4.41 -14.52
N PRO A 221 23.27 3.40 -13.76
CA PRO A 221 22.13 3.57 -12.86
C PRO A 221 22.32 4.70 -11.84
N ASN A 222 23.56 4.97 -11.41
CA ASN A 222 23.84 6.04 -10.45
C ASN A 222 23.56 7.44 -11.03
N GLN A 223 23.72 7.62 -12.34
CA GLN A 223 23.42 8.89 -13.00
C GLN A 223 21.91 9.11 -13.18
N ILE A 224 21.13 8.05 -13.35
CA ILE A 224 19.66 8.15 -13.45
C ILE A 224 19.06 8.74 -12.16
N PHE A 225 19.58 8.33 -11.00
CA PHE A 225 19.11 8.80 -9.69
C PHE A 225 19.77 10.11 -9.23
N ALA A 226 20.73 10.65 -9.96
CA ALA A 226 21.41 11.90 -9.62
C ALA A 226 20.68 13.15 -10.11
N GLN A 227 19.74 13.01 -11.04
CA GLN A 227 19.01 14.13 -11.61
C GLN A 227 17.61 14.22 -11.04
N ILE A 228 17.34 15.30 -10.32
CA ILE A 228 15.97 15.70 -9.99
C ILE A 228 15.39 16.28 -11.29
N PRO A 229 14.20 15.81 -11.76
CA PRO A 229 13.59 16.40 -12.94
C PRO A 229 13.41 17.91 -12.73
N PRO A 230 13.71 18.74 -13.75
CA PRO A 230 13.48 20.18 -13.63
C PRO A 230 12.03 20.45 -13.30
N SER A 231 11.84 21.27 -12.29
CA SER A 231 10.52 21.74 -11.81
C SER A 231 9.82 22.57 -12.87
#